data_e1a1fd46ff03335a3ba79aaa9dc3b64f
#
_entry.id   e1a1fd46ff03335a3ba79aaa9dc3b64f
#
_cell.length_a   1.000
_cell.length_b   1.000
_cell.length_c   1.000
_cell.angle_alpha   90.00
_cell.angle_beta   90.00
_cell.angle_gamma   90.00
#
_symmetry.space_group_name_H-M   'P 1'
#
loop_
_entity.id
_entity.type
_entity.pdbx_description
1 polymer ?
#
loop_
_entity_poly.entity_id
_entity_poly.type
_entity_poly.pdbx_seq_one_letter_code
_entity_poly.pdbx_strand_id
1 'polypeptide(L)'
;KTRVVLVGYGAMGKNVEELLRGSMDLELCAVVDRLVGPPCLPSLDAVTETFDVIVDFSHPDNLPMLAEYITKHGTPAVLCTTGYSPREDEQVAELAAHAPVLRSRNMSLGVCVMERVVRMVTPILAGFDIEIIERHHNRKIDAPSGTALALAQAAESCGDFVEVHGRDGVAPRKKGEIGIHA
;
A
#
# COMPACT_ATOMS: atom_id res chain seq x y z
N LYS A 1 -9.58 -19.64 -14.54
CA LYS A 1 -8.64 -18.60 -14.11
C LYS A 1 -9.41 -17.38 -13.64
N THR A 2 -8.96 -16.73 -12.56
CA THR A 2 -9.49 -15.42 -12.16
C THR A 2 -8.99 -14.36 -13.15
N ARG A 3 -9.91 -13.58 -13.69
CA ARG A 3 -9.65 -12.58 -14.73
C ARG A 3 -9.36 -11.23 -14.09
N VAL A 4 -8.20 -10.69 -14.39
CA VAL A 4 -7.64 -9.51 -13.72
C VAL A 4 -7.53 -8.34 -14.68
N VAL A 5 -7.96 -7.15 -14.25
CA VAL A 5 -7.58 -5.89 -14.87
C VAL A 5 -6.58 -5.19 -13.97
N LEU A 6 -5.43 -4.84 -14.54
CA LEU A 6 -4.37 -4.09 -13.85
C LEU A 6 -4.52 -2.61 -14.13
N VAL A 7 -4.54 -1.78 -13.08
CA VAL A 7 -4.55 -0.33 -13.16
C VAL A 7 -3.20 0.22 -12.72
N GLY A 8 -2.58 1.04 -13.58
CA GLY A 8 -1.24 1.59 -13.40
C GLY A 8 -0.16 0.77 -14.11
N TYR A 9 0.62 1.43 -14.96
CA TYR A 9 1.67 0.80 -15.77
C TYR A 9 3.05 1.43 -15.54
N GLY A 10 3.29 1.86 -14.31
CA GLY A 10 4.62 2.24 -13.81
C GLY A 10 5.52 1.03 -13.57
N ALA A 11 6.61 1.22 -12.83
CA ALA A 11 7.57 0.15 -12.53
C ALA A 11 6.91 -1.06 -11.83
N MET A 12 6.05 -0.82 -10.83
CA MET A 12 5.34 -1.90 -10.13
C MET A 12 4.30 -2.57 -11.02
N GLY A 13 3.52 -1.81 -11.81
CA GLY A 13 2.54 -2.37 -12.72
C GLY A 13 3.16 -3.34 -13.73
N LYS A 14 4.32 -3.01 -14.29
CA LYS A 14 5.06 -3.90 -15.21
C LYS A 14 5.49 -5.21 -14.55
N ASN A 15 5.96 -5.14 -13.30
CA ASN A 15 6.32 -6.35 -12.54
C ASN A 15 5.08 -7.21 -12.26
N VAL A 16 3.95 -6.59 -11.93
CA VAL A 16 2.68 -7.30 -11.71
C VAL A 16 2.16 -7.92 -13.00
N GLU A 17 2.25 -7.22 -14.13
CA GLU A 17 1.93 -7.78 -15.44
C GLU A 17 2.74 -9.04 -15.73
N GLU A 18 4.05 -9.01 -15.53
CA GLU A 18 4.92 -10.18 -15.74
C GLU A 18 4.50 -11.37 -14.87
N LEU A 19 4.19 -11.14 -13.59
CA LEU A 19 3.71 -12.16 -12.67
C LEU A 19 2.35 -12.73 -13.10
N LEU A 20 1.42 -11.88 -13.53
CA LEU A 20 0.10 -12.29 -14.01
C LEU A 20 0.21 -13.15 -15.26
N ARG A 21 1.06 -12.74 -16.22
CA ARG A 21 1.28 -13.51 -17.45
C ARG A 21 1.92 -14.89 -17.20
N GLY A 22 2.73 -15.02 -16.15
CA GLY A 22 3.33 -16.30 -15.72
C GLY A 22 2.40 -17.16 -14.86
N SER A 23 1.23 -16.69 -14.45
CA SER A 23 0.32 -17.40 -13.56
C SER A 23 -0.50 -18.47 -14.27
N MET A 24 -0.67 -19.61 -13.61
CA MET A 24 -1.59 -20.66 -14.07
C MET A 24 -3.05 -20.39 -13.64
N ASP A 25 -3.23 -19.62 -12.57
CA ASP A 25 -4.53 -19.40 -11.93
C ASP A 25 -5.15 -18.03 -12.24
N LEU A 26 -4.33 -17.08 -12.67
CA LEU A 26 -4.74 -15.73 -13.03
C LEU A 26 -4.63 -15.50 -14.53
N GLU A 27 -5.43 -14.57 -15.03
CA GLU A 27 -5.44 -14.17 -16.44
C GLU A 27 -5.53 -12.64 -16.51
N LEU A 28 -4.50 -12.02 -17.09
CA LEU A 28 -4.51 -10.58 -17.35
C LEU A 28 -5.36 -10.27 -18.58
N CYS A 29 -6.51 -9.62 -18.39
CA CYS A 29 -7.42 -9.20 -19.45
C CYS A 29 -7.01 -7.88 -20.09
N ALA A 30 -6.70 -6.88 -19.26
CA ALA A 30 -6.32 -5.54 -19.74
C ALA A 30 -5.41 -4.84 -18.74
N VAL A 31 -4.66 -3.87 -19.27
CA VAL A 31 -3.92 -2.88 -18.47
C VAL A 31 -4.52 -1.51 -18.73
N VAL A 32 -4.84 -0.81 -17.66
CA VAL A 32 -5.41 0.54 -17.69
C VAL A 32 -4.38 1.54 -17.18
N ASP A 33 -4.03 2.52 -17.99
CA ASP A 33 -3.20 3.64 -17.59
C ASP A 33 -3.52 4.87 -18.45
N ARG A 34 -3.92 5.97 -17.83
CA ARG A 34 -4.33 7.19 -18.54
C ARG A 34 -3.19 7.96 -19.19
N LEU A 35 -1.94 7.74 -18.74
CA LEU A 35 -0.75 8.46 -19.23
C LEU A 35 0.04 7.65 -20.25
N VAL A 36 -0.14 6.34 -20.28
CA VAL A 36 0.55 5.44 -21.20
C VAL A 36 -0.40 5.08 -22.34
N GLY A 37 0.04 5.33 -23.56
CA GLY A 37 -0.73 4.96 -24.76
C GLY A 37 -0.80 3.43 -24.99
N PRO A 38 -1.34 3.02 -26.15
CA PRO A 38 -1.48 1.60 -26.47
C PRO A 38 -0.19 0.80 -26.21
N PRO A 39 -0.31 -0.45 -25.66
CA PRO A 39 -1.56 -1.23 -25.51
C PRO A 39 -2.40 -0.96 -24.26
N CYS A 40 -2.04 0.02 -23.42
CA CYS A 40 -2.83 0.37 -22.24
C CYS A 40 -4.13 1.07 -22.65
N LEU A 41 -5.21 0.78 -21.92
CA LEU A 41 -6.50 1.43 -22.07
C LEU A 41 -6.56 2.69 -21.19
N PRO A 42 -7.30 3.73 -21.58
CA PRO A 42 -7.33 5.00 -20.83
C PRO A 42 -8.18 4.94 -19.57
N SER A 43 -9.13 4.03 -19.46
CA SER A 43 -10.04 3.90 -18.32
C SER A 43 -10.58 2.48 -18.17
N LEU A 44 -11.20 2.18 -17.02
CA LEU A 44 -11.89 0.90 -16.78
C LEU A 44 -13.10 0.72 -17.70
N ASP A 45 -13.81 1.79 -18.04
CA ASP A 45 -14.94 1.72 -18.99
C ASP A 45 -14.53 1.38 -20.42
N ALA A 46 -13.27 1.54 -20.76
CA ALA A 46 -12.73 1.13 -22.07
C ALA A 46 -12.43 -0.37 -22.16
N VAL A 47 -12.48 -1.10 -21.04
CA VAL A 47 -12.29 -2.54 -21.00
C VAL A 47 -13.55 -3.22 -21.52
N THR A 48 -13.46 -3.88 -22.65
CA THR A 48 -14.60 -4.58 -23.29
C THR A 48 -14.79 -6.02 -22.82
N GLU A 49 -13.75 -6.59 -22.24
CA GLU A 49 -13.78 -7.95 -21.71
C GLU A 49 -14.37 -7.98 -20.30
N THR A 50 -15.07 -9.06 -19.96
CA THR A 50 -15.47 -9.28 -18.56
C THR A 50 -14.27 -9.65 -17.73
N PHE A 51 -14.22 -9.20 -16.48
CA PHE A 51 -13.17 -9.52 -15.53
C PHE A 51 -13.73 -9.63 -14.11
N ASP A 52 -12.96 -10.26 -13.21
CA ASP A 52 -13.42 -10.63 -11.87
C ASP A 52 -12.88 -9.68 -10.79
N VAL A 53 -11.72 -9.06 -11.02
CA VAL A 53 -11.03 -8.25 -10.02
C VAL A 53 -10.18 -7.15 -10.65
N ILE A 54 -10.14 -6.01 -9.98
CA ILE A 54 -9.22 -4.90 -10.26
C ILE A 54 -8.01 -5.04 -9.35
N VAL A 55 -6.79 -4.92 -9.92
CA VAL A 55 -5.53 -4.81 -9.17
C VAL A 55 -4.92 -3.46 -9.50
N ASP A 56 -4.78 -2.59 -8.49
CA ASP A 56 -4.34 -1.21 -8.66
C ASP A 56 -2.94 -0.97 -8.06
N PHE A 57 -2.01 -0.57 -8.92
CA PHE A 57 -0.67 -0.07 -8.59
C PHE A 57 -0.42 1.27 -9.29
N SER A 58 -1.35 2.20 -9.17
CA SER A 58 -1.33 3.43 -9.95
C SER A 58 -0.94 4.67 -9.11
N HIS A 59 -1.71 5.71 -9.19
CA HIS A 59 -1.51 6.99 -8.51
C HIS A 59 -2.82 7.39 -7.81
N PRO A 60 -2.77 8.15 -6.68
CA PRO A 60 -3.98 8.64 -5.99
C PRO A 60 -5.00 9.31 -6.91
N ASP A 61 -4.56 10.04 -7.92
CA ASP A 61 -5.44 10.67 -8.91
C ASP A 61 -6.37 9.70 -9.67
N ASN A 62 -6.13 8.40 -9.60
CA ASN A 62 -7.00 7.39 -10.21
C ASN A 62 -8.11 6.92 -9.26
N LEU A 63 -8.08 7.33 -7.98
CA LEU A 63 -9.10 6.94 -7.01
C LEU A 63 -10.54 7.31 -7.44
N PRO A 64 -10.82 8.51 -8.01
CA PRO A 64 -12.17 8.82 -8.45
C PRO A 64 -12.70 7.84 -9.49
N MET A 65 -11.90 7.47 -10.49
CA MET A 65 -12.26 6.48 -11.52
C MET A 65 -12.47 5.09 -10.91
N LEU A 66 -11.59 4.65 -10.02
CA LEU A 66 -11.69 3.37 -9.32
C LEU A 66 -12.96 3.33 -8.45
N ALA A 67 -13.20 4.38 -7.67
CA ALA A 67 -14.35 4.47 -6.78
C ALA A 67 -15.68 4.45 -7.55
N GLU A 68 -15.79 5.24 -8.63
CA GLU A 68 -16.97 5.25 -9.49
C GLU A 68 -17.24 3.86 -10.08
N TYR A 69 -16.22 3.22 -10.64
CA TYR A 69 -16.36 1.90 -11.26
C TYR A 69 -16.75 0.83 -10.24
N ILE A 70 -16.06 0.78 -9.10
CA ILE A 70 -16.33 -0.20 -8.02
C ILE A 70 -17.75 -0.02 -7.48
N THR A 71 -18.16 1.22 -7.20
CA THR A 71 -19.49 1.52 -6.68
C THR A 71 -20.59 1.12 -7.67
N LYS A 72 -20.38 1.37 -8.96
CA LYS A 72 -21.35 1.10 -10.01
C LYS A 72 -21.51 -0.38 -10.34
N HIS A 73 -20.40 -1.12 -10.32
CA HIS A 73 -20.35 -2.51 -10.83
C HIS A 73 -20.19 -3.57 -9.73
N GLY A 74 -19.90 -3.18 -8.48
CA GLY A 74 -19.64 -4.12 -7.40
C GLY A 74 -18.38 -4.97 -7.61
N THR A 75 -17.43 -4.50 -8.41
CA THR A 75 -16.24 -5.27 -8.79
C THR A 75 -15.23 -5.34 -7.64
N PRO A 76 -14.80 -6.53 -7.21
CA PRO A 76 -13.74 -6.68 -6.23
C PRO A 76 -12.45 -5.95 -6.60
N ALA A 77 -11.72 -5.41 -5.63
CA ALA A 77 -10.50 -4.66 -5.89
C ALA A 77 -9.39 -4.92 -4.87
N VAL A 78 -8.15 -4.96 -5.36
CA VAL A 78 -6.91 -4.95 -4.58
C VAL A 78 -6.22 -3.61 -4.82
N LEU A 79 -6.30 -2.70 -3.87
CA LEU A 79 -5.81 -1.32 -3.98
C LEU A 79 -4.46 -1.18 -3.28
N CYS A 80 -3.38 -1.07 -4.07
CA CYS A 80 -2.00 -0.99 -3.60
C CYS A 80 -1.37 0.39 -3.81
N THR A 81 -2.08 1.34 -4.41
CA THR A 81 -1.62 2.71 -4.59
C THR A 81 -1.24 3.32 -3.24
N THR A 82 -0.05 3.92 -3.15
CA THR A 82 0.45 4.62 -1.97
C THR A 82 0.19 6.13 -2.09
N GLY A 83 0.32 6.86 -0.97
CA GLY A 83 0.23 8.32 -0.98
C GLY A 83 -1.19 8.89 -0.92
N TYR A 84 -2.20 8.09 -0.59
CA TYR A 84 -3.52 8.61 -0.28
C TYR A 84 -3.50 9.52 0.95
N SER A 85 -4.22 10.63 0.86
CA SER A 85 -4.55 11.47 2.01
C SER A 85 -5.51 10.74 2.96
N PRO A 86 -5.65 11.19 4.22
CA PRO A 86 -6.62 10.61 5.16
C PRO A 86 -8.05 10.54 4.59
N ARG A 87 -8.47 11.57 3.87
CA ARG A 87 -9.80 11.61 3.23
C ARG A 87 -9.95 10.57 2.11
N GLU A 88 -8.90 10.35 1.33
CA GLU A 88 -8.91 9.31 0.29
C GLU A 88 -8.87 7.90 0.89
N ASP A 89 -8.13 7.68 1.99
CA ASP A 89 -8.18 6.40 2.71
C ASP A 89 -9.59 6.13 3.31
N GLU A 90 -10.32 7.17 3.77
CA GLU A 90 -11.72 7.06 4.16
C GLU A 90 -12.62 6.66 2.98
N GLN A 91 -12.45 7.30 1.83
CA GLN A 91 -13.18 6.93 0.60
C GLN A 91 -12.92 5.47 0.20
N VAL A 92 -11.66 5.01 0.29
CA VAL A 92 -11.33 3.60 0.03
C VAL A 92 -12.04 2.67 1.01
N ALA A 93 -12.13 3.04 2.29
CA ALA A 93 -12.86 2.25 3.28
C ALA A 93 -14.36 2.17 2.99
N GLU A 94 -14.97 3.27 2.49
CA GLU A 94 -16.38 3.31 2.09
C GLU A 94 -16.69 2.35 0.93
N LEU A 95 -15.73 2.07 0.04
CA LEU A 95 -15.92 1.13 -1.07
C LEU A 95 -16.24 -0.28 -0.60
N ALA A 96 -15.86 -0.66 0.62
CA ALA A 96 -16.18 -1.96 1.22
C ALA A 96 -17.70 -2.20 1.37
N ALA A 97 -18.52 -1.14 1.35
CA ALA A 97 -19.99 -1.24 1.31
C ALA A 97 -20.50 -1.69 -0.06
N HIS A 98 -19.73 -1.57 -1.12
CA HIS A 98 -20.13 -1.84 -2.51
C HIS A 98 -19.50 -3.11 -3.08
N ALA A 99 -18.26 -3.43 -2.68
CA ALA A 99 -17.53 -4.59 -3.17
C ALA A 99 -16.50 -5.09 -2.14
N PRO A 100 -16.00 -6.33 -2.26
CA PRO A 100 -14.82 -6.78 -1.54
C PRO A 100 -13.60 -5.94 -1.92
N VAL A 101 -13.00 -5.25 -0.95
CA VAL A 101 -11.80 -4.41 -1.17
C VAL A 101 -10.68 -4.84 -0.23
N LEU A 102 -9.54 -5.19 -0.80
CA LEU A 102 -8.28 -5.34 -0.07
C LEU A 102 -7.45 -4.07 -0.26
N ARG A 103 -7.20 -3.33 0.81
CA ARG A 103 -6.31 -2.18 0.83
C ARG A 103 -4.98 -2.56 1.45
N SER A 104 -3.88 -2.37 0.73
CA SER A 104 -2.54 -2.57 1.29
C SER A 104 -1.54 -1.56 0.73
N ARG A 105 -0.81 -0.90 1.61
CA ARG A 105 0.26 0.04 1.22
C ARG A 105 1.58 -0.68 0.88
N ASN A 106 1.70 -1.94 1.30
CA ASN A 106 2.89 -2.75 1.07
C ASN A 106 2.51 -4.22 0.90
N MET A 107 2.87 -4.78 -0.25
CA MET A 107 2.61 -6.18 -0.60
C MET A 107 3.84 -7.08 -0.38
N SER A 108 4.88 -6.56 0.27
CA SER A 108 6.07 -7.36 0.61
C SER A 108 5.76 -8.34 1.74
N LEU A 109 5.86 -9.63 1.46
CA LEU A 109 5.72 -10.68 2.48
C LEU A 109 6.70 -10.45 3.66
N GLY A 110 7.93 -10.04 3.36
CA GLY A 110 8.94 -9.76 4.38
C GLY A 110 8.51 -8.64 5.34
N VAL A 111 7.96 -7.55 4.82
CA VAL A 111 7.45 -6.44 5.64
C VAL A 111 6.24 -6.88 6.47
N CYS A 112 5.30 -7.62 5.89
CA CYS A 112 4.15 -8.15 6.63
C CYS A 112 4.59 -9.08 7.79
N VAL A 113 5.62 -9.91 7.58
CA VAL A 113 6.18 -10.75 8.64
C VAL A 113 6.86 -9.89 9.71
N MET A 114 7.64 -8.87 9.31
CA MET A 114 8.28 -7.94 10.26
C MET A 114 7.24 -7.23 11.15
N GLU A 115 6.16 -6.71 10.57
CA GLU A 115 5.08 -6.09 11.34
C GLU A 115 4.47 -7.06 12.37
N ARG A 116 4.23 -8.32 11.98
CA ARG A 116 3.74 -9.35 12.91
C ARG A 116 4.73 -9.63 14.03
N VAL A 117 6.01 -9.72 13.72
CA VAL A 117 7.07 -9.91 14.71
C VAL A 117 7.10 -8.72 15.67
N VAL A 118 7.07 -7.48 15.18
CA VAL A 118 7.02 -6.27 16.01
C VAL A 118 5.83 -6.33 16.97
N ARG A 119 4.61 -6.58 16.48
CA ARG A 119 3.42 -6.71 17.34
C ARG A 119 3.57 -7.82 18.40
N MET A 120 4.25 -8.90 18.07
CA MET A 120 4.44 -10.01 19.01
C MET A 120 5.50 -9.68 20.08
N VAL A 121 6.60 -9.04 19.71
CA VAL A 121 7.72 -8.82 20.66
C VAL A 121 7.56 -7.56 21.51
N THR A 122 6.87 -6.53 21.03
CA THR A 122 6.70 -5.26 21.73
C THR A 122 6.12 -5.43 23.14
N PRO A 123 5.03 -6.18 23.37
CA PRO A 123 4.52 -6.43 24.72
C PRO A 123 5.47 -7.26 25.58
N ILE A 124 6.21 -8.19 24.99
CA ILE A 124 7.14 -9.07 25.71
C ILE A 124 8.34 -8.26 26.22
N LEU A 125 8.79 -7.29 25.43
CA LEU A 125 9.91 -6.40 25.71
C LEU A 125 9.45 -5.06 26.29
N ALA A 126 8.33 -5.05 27.00
CA ALA A 126 7.79 -3.83 27.62
C ALA A 126 8.82 -3.14 28.52
N GLY A 127 9.09 -1.87 28.24
CA GLY A 127 10.09 -1.06 28.97
C GLY A 127 11.46 -0.98 28.31
N PHE A 128 11.68 -1.70 27.19
CA PHE A 128 12.84 -1.44 26.34
C PHE A 128 12.59 -0.22 25.45
N ASP A 129 13.66 0.46 25.07
CA ASP A 129 13.60 1.53 24.07
C ASP A 129 13.40 0.94 22.67
N ILE A 130 12.63 1.65 21.83
CA ILE A 130 12.35 1.25 20.46
C ILE A 130 13.00 2.26 19.51
N GLU A 131 13.81 1.76 18.58
CA GLU A 131 14.42 2.56 17.53
C GLU A 131 14.22 1.89 16.17
N ILE A 132 13.76 2.67 15.20
CA ILE A 132 13.64 2.27 13.81
C ILE A 132 14.68 3.05 13.02
N ILE A 133 15.60 2.34 12.41
CA ILE A 133 16.66 2.93 11.59
C ILE A 133 16.51 2.38 10.18
N GLU A 134 16.39 3.29 9.21
CA GLU A 134 16.25 2.93 7.81
C GLU A 134 17.29 3.63 6.93
N ARG A 135 17.52 3.07 5.77
CA ARG A 135 18.46 3.62 4.81
C ARG A 135 17.97 3.39 3.38
N HIS A 136 17.93 4.45 2.59
CA HIS A 136 17.49 4.44 1.21
C HIS A 136 18.50 5.11 0.28
N HIS A 137 18.24 4.96 -1.02
CA HIS A 137 18.98 5.67 -2.06
C HIS A 137 18.63 7.17 -2.05
N ASN A 138 19.50 8.01 -2.60
CA ASN A 138 19.38 9.48 -2.60
C ASN A 138 18.21 10.05 -3.46
N ARG A 139 17.50 9.21 -4.20
CA ARG A 139 16.32 9.61 -4.99
C ARG A 139 15.00 9.47 -4.23
N LYS A 140 15.04 8.94 -3.00
CA LYS A 140 13.84 8.84 -2.16
C LYS A 140 13.45 10.24 -1.67
N ILE A 141 12.16 10.57 -1.80
CA ILE A 141 11.64 11.91 -1.49
C ILE A 141 11.03 11.92 -0.08
N ASP A 142 10.28 10.89 0.27
CA ASP A 142 9.61 10.76 1.57
C ASP A 142 10.56 10.21 2.65
N ALA A 143 10.50 10.81 3.82
CA ALA A 143 11.18 10.36 5.04
C ALA A 143 10.30 10.72 6.25
N PRO A 144 10.03 9.78 7.16
CA PRO A 144 10.34 8.35 7.09
C PRO A 144 9.62 7.61 5.97
N SER A 145 10.12 6.41 5.61
CA SER A 145 9.44 5.57 4.62
C SER A 145 8.11 5.02 5.12
N GLY A 146 7.21 4.68 4.19
CA GLY A 146 5.97 3.98 4.54
C GLY A 146 6.19 2.67 5.32
N THR A 147 7.31 1.98 5.09
CA THR A 147 7.69 0.78 5.83
C THR A 147 8.08 1.10 7.28
N ALA A 148 8.88 2.15 7.50
CA ALA A 148 9.25 2.58 8.85
C ALA A 148 8.01 2.99 9.65
N LEU A 149 7.12 3.77 9.04
CA LEU A 149 5.84 4.16 9.67
C LEU A 149 4.94 2.95 9.95
N ALA A 150 4.88 1.96 9.08
CA ALA A 150 4.11 0.73 9.32
C ALA A 150 4.65 -0.08 10.50
N LEU A 151 5.98 -0.14 10.67
CA LEU A 151 6.61 -0.79 11.82
C LEU A 151 6.37 -0.01 13.12
N ALA A 152 6.42 1.34 13.08
CA ALA A 152 6.07 2.18 14.21
C ALA A 152 4.62 1.96 14.63
N GLN A 153 3.67 2.01 13.69
CA GLN A 153 2.25 1.72 13.94
C GLN A 153 2.02 0.30 14.49
N ALA A 154 2.81 -0.68 14.03
CA ALA A 154 2.74 -2.03 14.57
C ALA A 154 3.13 -2.06 16.07
N ALA A 155 4.14 -1.31 16.49
CA ALA A 155 4.52 -1.18 17.89
C ALA A 155 3.48 -0.37 18.69
N GLU A 156 3.01 0.76 18.15
CA GLU A 156 1.97 1.63 18.75
C GLU A 156 0.66 0.87 19.02
N SER A 157 0.30 -0.08 18.17
CA SER A 157 -0.89 -0.91 18.39
C SER A 157 -0.82 -1.76 19.67
N CYS A 158 0.35 -1.84 20.31
CA CYS A 158 0.60 -2.64 21.51
C CYS A 158 0.73 -1.81 22.79
N GLY A 159 0.68 -0.48 22.73
CA GLY A 159 0.83 0.39 23.90
C GLY A 159 0.83 1.88 23.56
N ASP A 160 0.96 2.69 24.57
CA ASP A 160 1.02 4.16 24.44
C ASP A 160 2.45 4.58 24.06
N PHE A 161 2.67 4.79 22.77
CA PHE A 161 3.95 5.23 22.22
C PHE A 161 3.80 6.57 21.48
N VAL A 162 4.92 7.29 21.33
CA VAL A 162 5.00 8.56 20.59
C VAL A 162 6.19 8.48 19.63
N GLU A 163 5.95 8.75 18.35
CA GLU A 163 7.02 8.84 17.36
C GLU A 163 7.90 10.07 17.59
N VAL A 164 9.21 9.88 17.53
CA VAL A 164 10.22 10.94 17.57
C VAL A 164 11.12 10.82 16.35
N HIS A 165 11.00 11.76 15.42
CA HIS A 165 11.71 11.75 14.16
C HIS A 165 13.07 12.46 14.29
N GLY A 166 14.13 11.66 14.21
CA GLY A 166 15.50 12.13 14.42
C GLY A 166 15.81 12.47 15.88
N ARG A 167 17.09 12.56 16.18
CA ARG A 167 17.59 13.00 17.49
C ARG A 167 18.91 13.72 17.27
N ASP A 168 19.04 14.92 17.81
CA ASP A 168 20.23 15.74 17.68
C ASP A 168 20.58 16.43 19.01
N GLY A 169 21.89 16.67 19.23
CA GLY A 169 22.39 17.34 20.42
C GLY A 169 22.16 16.57 21.72
N VAL A 170 21.88 17.29 22.79
CA VAL A 170 21.60 16.73 24.11
C VAL A 170 20.09 16.57 24.28
N ALA A 171 19.59 15.41 23.90
CA ALA A 171 18.17 15.08 23.91
C ALA A 171 17.96 13.70 24.56
N PRO A 172 17.78 13.62 25.91
CA PRO A 172 17.52 12.36 26.58
C PRO A 172 16.20 11.74 26.10
N ARG A 173 16.18 10.42 25.95
CA ARG A 173 14.97 9.66 25.60
C ARG A 173 13.97 9.73 26.75
N LYS A 174 12.69 9.72 26.37
CA LYS A 174 11.59 9.55 27.31
C LYS A 174 11.00 8.16 27.14
N LYS A 175 10.49 7.62 28.22
CA LYS A 175 9.81 6.31 28.18
C LYS A 175 8.61 6.39 27.26
N GLY A 176 8.44 5.38 26.40
CA GLY A 176 7.35 5.32 25.43
C GLY A 176 7.63 6.07 24.11
N GLU A 177 8.86 6.54 23.88
CA GLU A 177 9.24 7.05 22.57
C GLU A 177 9.64 5.92 21.61
N ILE A 178 9.21 6.04 20.35
CA ILE A 178 9.75 5.29 19.21
C ILE A 178 10.60 6.25 18.39
N GLY A 179 11.92 6.09 18.44
CA GLY A 179 12.83 6.88 17.61
C GLY A 179 12.81 6.39 16.16
N ILE A 180 12.67 7.31 15.19
CA ILE A 180 12.72 6.99 13.77
C ILE A 180 13.81 7.81 13.10
N HIS A 181 14.74 7.10 12.45
CA HIS A 181 15.91 7.68 11.76
C HIS A 181 15.93 7.22 10.30
N ALA A 182 15.79 8.18 9.36
CA ALA A 182 15.71 7.97 7.92
C ALA A 182 16.88 8.65 7.17
#